data_3c9f9497bd5a090747af311593e1c415
#
_entry.id   3c9f9497bd5a090747af311593e1c415
#
_cell.length_a   1.000
_cell.length_b   1.000
_cell.length_c   1.000
_cell.angle_alpha   90.00
_cell.angle_beta   90.00
_cell.angle_gamma   90.00
#
_symmetry.space_group_name_H-M   'P 1'
#
loop_
_entity.id
_entity.type
_entity.pdbx_description
1 polymer ?
#
loop_
_entity_poly.entity_id
_entity_poly.type
_entity_poly.pdbx_seq_one_letter_code
_entity_poly.pdbx_strand_id
1 'polypeptide(L)'
;MPIVSLSLNETMLHELNKTQTAMGFSGRSEAIRAAIRLLVAESKEKEALTGKVRGILLLIHEHEAEGLVTNVKHAFPDIIHTQLHNRFKEGKCMELFLLEGKADRVKEMTGVFQKADDIDFVRLLIA
;
A
#
# COMPACT_ATOMS: atom_id res chain seq x y z
N MET A 1 21.71 3.15 22.13
CA MET A 1 20.70 2.72 21.17
C MET A 1 19.66 1.87 21.84
N PRO A 2 18.37 2.23 21.74
CA PRO A 2 17.31 1.33 22.21
C PRO A 2 17.28 0.05 21.38
N ILE A 3 16.86 -1.03 22.01
CA ILE A 3 16.67 -2.32 21.33
C ILE A 3 15.17 -2.60 21.29
N VAL A 4 14.67 -2.94 20.10
CA VAL A 4 13.25 -3.24 19.86
C VAL A 4 13.12 -4.65 19.33
N SER A 5 12.17 -5.40 19.88
CA SER A 5 11.85 -6.75 19.42
C SER A 5 10.61 -6.73 18.53
N LEU A 6 10.61 -7.56 17.51
CA LEU A 6 9.50 -7.70 16.57
C LEU A 6 9.01 -9.13 16.53
N SER A 7 7.70 -9.30 16.31
CA SER A 7 7.12 -10.59 15.94
C SER A 7 6.83 -10.59 14.45
N LEU A 8 7.34 -11.59 13.75
CA LEU A 8 7.09 -11.79 12.31
C LEU A 8 6.55 -13.21 12.12
N ASN A 9 5.59 -13.37 11.21
CA ASN A 9 5.20 -14.71 10.81
C ASN A 9 6.30 -15.34 9.95
N GLU A 10 6.23 -16.65 9.70
CA GLU A 10 7.27 -17.37 8.96
C GLU A 10 7.46 -16.84 7.54
N THR A 11 6.38 -16.49 6.86
CA THR A 11 6.43 -15.94 5.51
C THR A 11 7.16 -14.61 5.49
N MET A 12 6.84 -13.73 6.42
CA MET A 12 7.48 -12.40 6.53
C MET A 12 8.97 -12.53 6.87
N LEU A 13 9.32 -13.46 7.77
CA LEU A 13 10.71 -13.71 8.12
C LEU A 13 11.49 -14.24 6.91
N HIS A 14 10.91 -15.16 6.15
CA HIS A 14 11.53 -15.69 4.93
C HIS A 14 11.78 -14.58 3.91
N GLU A 15 10.79 -13.71 3.67
CA GLU A 15 10.93 -12.58 2.76
C GLU A 15 12.00 -11.58 3.24
N LEU A 16 12.06 -11.31 4.54
CA LEU A 16 13.10 -10.46 5.10
C LEU A 16 14.50 -11.02 4.82
N ASN A 17 14.71 -12.30 5.10
CA ASN A 17 16.00 -12.95 4.90
C ASN A 17 16.41 -12.96 3.42
N LYS A 18 15.48 -13.26 2.54
CA LYS A 18 15.69 -13.29 1.10
C LYS A 18 16.03 -11.89 0.56
N THR A 19 15.27 -10.89 0.97
CA THR A 19 15.46 -9.50 0.53
C THR A 19 16.77 -8.92 1.07
N GLN A 20 17.09 -9.20 2.33
CA GLN A 20 18.35 -8.79 2.93
C GLN A 20 19.54 -9.25 2.10
N THR A 21 19.55 -10.53 1.72
CA THR A 21 20.63 -11.11 0.93
C THR A 21 20.66 -10.52 -0.48
N ALA A 22 19.51 -10.46 -1.14
CA ALA A 22 19.40 -9.97 -2.52
C ALA A 22 19.83 -8.51 -2.66
N MET A 23 19.55 -7.68 -1.69
CA MET A 23 19.89 -6.26 -1.70
C MET A 23 21.26 -5.94 -1.07
N GLY A 24 21.97 -6.95 -0.60
CA GLY A 24 23.32 -6.78 -0.06
C GLY A 24 23.41 -6.14 1.33
N PHE A 25 22.34 -6.20 2.11
CA PHE A 25 22.41 -5.73 3.51
C PHE A 25 23.20 -6.68 4.38
N SER A 26 23.97 -6.14 5.33
CA SER A 26 24.85 -6.92 6.20
C SER A 26 24.07 -7.78 7.22
N GLY A 27 22.84 -7.42 7.53
CA GLY A 27 22.02 -8.16 8.48
C GLY A 27 20.57 -7.68 8.49
N ARG A 28 19.74 -8.35 9.29
CA ARG A 28 18.33 -8.02 9.42
C ARG A 28 18.08 -6.62 9.93
N SER A 29 18.86 -6.18 10.93
CA SER A 29 18.72 -4.84 11.50
C SER A 29 18.93 -3.74 10.47
N GLU A 30 19.92 -3.90 9.60
CA GLU A 30 20.19 -2.93 8.53
C GLU A 30 19.06 -2.91 7.50
N ALA A 31 18.58 -4.08 7.09
CA ALA A 31 17.45 -4.20 6.18
C ALA A 31 16.19 -3.55 6.75
N ILE A 32 15.90 -3.78 8.03
CA ILE A 32 14.75 -3.19 8.72
C ILE A 32 14.90 -1.67 8.83
N ARG A 33 16.09 -1.16 9.16
CA ARG A 33 16.32 0.29 9.18
C ARG A 33 16.07 0.92 7.80
N ALA A 34 16.50 0.26 6.74
CA ALA A 34 16.25 0.73 5.38
C ALA A 34 14.75 0.74 5.06
N ALA A 35 14.03 -0.31 5.47
CA ALA A 35 12.57 -0.38 5.30
C ALA A 35 11.85 0.73 6.06
N ILE A 36 12.28 1.03 7.29
CA ILE A 36 11.72 2.12 8.09
C ILE A 36 11.95 3.46 7.40
N ARG A 37 13.15 3.70 6.85
CA ARG A 37 13.42 4.95 6.11
C ARG A 37 12.51 5.11 4.90
N LEU A 38 12.25 4.04 4.17
CA LEU A 38 11.31 4.06 3.03
C LEU A 38 9.90 4.37 3.49
N LEU A 39 9.45 3.74 4.56
CA LEU A 39 8.11 3.95 5.10
C LEU A 39 7.93 5.39 5.61
N VAL A 40 8.95 5.95 6.28
CA VAL A 40 8.92 7.34 6.73
C VAL A 40 8.85 8.31 5.56
N ALA A 41 9.62 8.05 4.49
CA ALA A 41 9.59 8.89 3.29
C ALA A 41 8.21 8.87 2.63
N GLU A 42 7.60 7.71 2.50
CA GLU A 42 6.24 7.56 1.96
C GLU A 42 5.21 8.30 2.81
N SER A 43 5.30 8.18 4.13
CA SER A 43 4.42 8.87 5.07
C SER A 43 4.50 10.39 4.91
N LYS A 44 5.72 10.93 4.79
CA LYS A 44 5.94 12.36 4.60
C LYS A 44 5.38 12.86 3.28
N GLU A 45 5.52 12.09 2.21
CA GLU A 45 4.93 12.44 0.91
C GLU A 45 3.42 12.55 1.02
N LYS A 46 2.77 11.63 1.72
CA LYS A 46 1.33 11.67 1.94
C LYS A 46 0.91 12.87 2.78
N GLU A 47 1.64 13.17 3.85
CA GLU A 47 1.35 14.32 4.72
C GLU A 47 1.48 15.65 3.97
N ALA A 48 2.40 15.71 2.99
CA ALA A 48 2.61 16.90 2.19
C ALA A 48 1.50 17.14 1.17
N LEU A 49 0.61 16.17 0.90
CA LEU A 49 -0.49 16.34 -0.04
C LEU A 49 -1.51 17.34 0.51
N THR A 50 -1.74 18.41 -0.25
CA THR A 50 -2.70 19.46 0.09
C THR A 50 -3.47 19.87 -1.15
N GLY A 51 -4.64 20.49 -0.93
CA GLY A 51 -5.47 20.98 -2.01
C GLY A 51 -6.06 19.87 -2.87
N LYS A 52 -6.17 20.15 -4.17
CA LYS A 52 -6.67 19.17 -5.14
C LYS A 52 -5.50 18.42 -5.74
N VAL A 53 -5.60 17.10 -5.74
CA VAL A 53 -4.56 16.22 -6.25
C VAL A 53 -5.10 15.28 -7.33
N ARG A 54 -4.21 14.80 -8.18
CA ARG A 54 -4.46 13.75 -9.16
C ARG A 54 -3.47 12.64 -8.92
N GLY A 55 -3.92 11.41 -9.07
CA GLY A 55 -3.04 10.29 -8.85
C GLY A 55 -3.62 8.98 -9.32
N ILE A 56 -2.80 7.96 -9.12
CA ILE A 56 -3.16 6.58 -9.41
C ILE A 56 -3.02 5.79 -8.11
N LEU A 57 -4.07 5.07 -7.74
CA LEU A 57 -4.02 4.13 -6.63
C LEU A 57 -4.03 2.71 -7.19
N LEU A 58 -2.98 1.96 -6.89
CA LEU A 58 -2.82 0.57 -7.30
C LEU A 58 -3.04 -0.35 -6.11
N LEU A 59 -3.85 -1.38 -6.30
CA LEU A 59 -4.09 -2.42 -5.33
C LEU A 59 -3.83 -3.79 -5.93
N ILE A 60 -3.26 -4.67 -5.12
CA ILE A 60 -3.25 -6.11 -5.38
C ILE A 60 -3.93 -6.75 -4.18
N HIS A 61 -4.92 -7.59 -4.42
CA HIS A 61 -5.69 -8.19 -3.33
C HIS A 61 -6.16 -9.60 -3.68
N GLU A 62 -6.50 -10.36 -2.65
CA GLU A 62 -7.19 -11.63 -2.82
C GLU A 62 -8.60 -11.39 -3.36
N HIS A 63 -9.11 -12.37 -4.11
CA HIS A 63 -10.48 -12.28 -4.65
C HIS A 63 -11.52 -12.06 -3.54
N GLU A 64 -11.30 -12.63 -2.37
CA GLU A 64 -12.17 -12.49 -1.21
C GLU A 64 -12.30 -11.05 -0.70
N ALA A 65 -11.37 -10.18 -1.04
CA ALA A 65 -11.42 -8.76 -0.66
C ALA A 65 -12.26 -7.89 -1.60
N GLU A 66 -12.88 -8.46 -2.64
CA GLU A 66 -13.70 -7.69 -3.59
C GLU A 66 -14.85 -6.93 -2.92
N GLY A 67 -15.44 -7.50 -1.87
CA GLY A 67 -16.49 -6.83 -1.11
C GLY A 67 -16.01 -5.52 -0.49
N LEU A 68 -14.82 -5.53 0.10
CA LEU A 68 -14.20 -4.33 0.65
C LEU A 68 -13.93 -3.30 -0.45
N VAL A 69 -13.35 -3.72 -1.57
CA VAL A 69 -13.04 -2.84 -2.70
C VAL A 69 -14.32 -2.17 -3.22
N THR A 70 -15.38 -2.95 -3.40
CA THR A 70 -16.69 -2.44 -3.85
C THR A 70 -17.27 -1.42 -2.87
N ASN A 71 -17.20 -1.69 -1.56
CA ASN A 71 -17.69 -0.78 -0.53
C ASN A 71 -16.91 0.54 -0.52
N VAL A 72 -15.59 0.47 -0.63
CA VAL A 72 -14.74 1.67 -0.69
C VAL A 72 -15.04 2.46 -1.97
N LYS A 73 -15.17 1.80 -3.10
CA LYS A 73 -15.55 2.45 -4.35
C LYS A 73 -16.84 3.25 -4.22
N HIS A 74 -17.84 2.70 -3.55
CA HIS A 74 -19.13 3.37 -3.34
C HIS A 74 -19.04 4.51 -2.32
N ALA A 75 -18.07 4.48 -1.42
CA ALA A 75 -17.88 5.53 -0.42
C ALA A 75 -17.12 6.76 -0.94
N PHE A 76 -16.38 6.62 -2.05
CA PHE A 76 -15.53 7.68 -2.61
C PHE A 76 -15.84 8.02 -4.08
N PRO A 77 -17.13 8.14 -4.47
CA PRO A 77 -17.45 8.46 -5.88
C PRO A 77 -16.99 9.86 -6.29
N ASP A 78 -16.78 10.74 -5.32
CA ASP A 78 -16.34 12.11 -5.53
C ASP A 78 -14.92 12.22 -6.05
N ILE A 79 -14.07 11.23 -5.81
CA ILE A 79 -12.66 11.27 -6.22
C ILE A 79 -12.28 10.21 -7.25
N ILE A 80 -13.10 9.19 -7.44
CA ILE A 80 -12.80 8.13 -8.40
C ILE A 80 -13.24 8.57 -9.79
N HIS A 81 -12.26 8.75 -10.67
CA HIS A 81 -12.50 9.13 -12.06
C HIS A 81 -12.67 7.91 -12.95
N THR A 82 -11.83 6.90 -12.77
CA THR A 82 -11.82 5.68 -13.57
C THR A 82 -11.31 4.53 -12.71
N GLN A 83 -11.83 3.35 -12.98
CA GLN A 83 -11.36 2.12 -12.33
C GLN A 83 -11.13 1.04 -13.38
N LEU A 84 -10.02 0.33 -13.25
CA LEU A 84 -9.73 -0.88 -14.00
C LEU A 84 -9.57 -2.03 -13.02
N HIS A 85 -10.19 -3.15 -13.31
CA HIS A 85 -10.09 -4.37 -12.53
C HIS A 85 -9.62 -5.51 -13.42
N ASN A 86 -8.64 -6.27 -12.96
CA ASN A 86 -8.22 -7.49 -13.63
C ASN A 86 -8.03 -8.61 -12.60
N ARG A 87 -8.57 -9.77 -12.92
CA ARG A 87 -8.40 -10.96 -12.10
C ARG A 87 -7.39 -11.89 -12.76
N PHE A 88 -6.37 -12.29 -12.00
CA PHE A 88 -5.37 -13.23 -12.45
C PHE A 88 -5.77 -14.68 -12.12
N LYS A 89 -5.17 -15.64 -12.82
CA LYS A 89 -5.48 -17.07 -12.67
C LYS A 89 -5.29 -17.61 -11.26
N GLU A 90 -4.43 -16.98 -10.47
CA GLU A 90 -4.05 -17.44 -9.13
C GLU A 90 -4.97 -16.91 -8.02
N GLY A 91 -6.13 -16.36 -8.39
CA GLY A 91 -7.08 -15.80 -7.42
C GLY A 91 -6.75 -14.41 -6.92
N LYS A 92 -5.71 -13.80 -7.47
CA LYS A 92 -5.35 -12.40 -7.16
C LYS A 92 -6.07 -11.47 -8.11
N CYS A 93 -6.42 -10.29 -7.60
CA CYS A 93 -7.00 -9.20 -8.38
C CYS A 93 -6.08 -7.99 -8.33
N MET A 94 -6.02 -7.27 -9.43
CA MET A 94 -5.36 -5.97 -9.50
C MET A 94 -6.39 -4.91 -9.80
N GLU A 95 -6.39 -3.85 -9.00
CA GLU A 95 -7.24 -2.68 -9.20
C GLU A 95 -6.38 -1.48 -9.48
N LEU A 96 -6.82 -0.65 -10.41
CA LEU A 96 -6.22 0.64 -10.68
C LEU A 96 -7.31 1.70 -10.64
N PHE A 97 -7.14 2.71 -9.78
CA PHE A 97 -8.05 3.84 -9.70
C PHE A 97 -7.35 5.10 -10.17
N LEU A 98 -7.95 5.80 -11.13
CA LEU A 98 -7.54 7.17 -11.43
C LEU A 98 -8.32 8.08 -10.50
N LEU A 99 -7.60 8.83 -9.68
CA LEU A 99 -8.18 9.69 -8.66
C LEU A 99 -7.94 11.16 -8.97
N GLU A 100 -8.95 11.97 -8.73
CA GLU A 100 -8.84 13.43 -8.77
C GLU A 100 -9.79 14.01 -7.73
N GLY A 101 -9.25 14.79 -6.81
CA GLY A 101 -10.06 15.42 -5.79
C GLY A 101 -9.25 15.96 -4.64
N LYS A 102 -9.94 16.25 -3.54
CA LYS A 102 -9.31 16.78 -2.33
C LYS A 102 -8.30 15.79 -1.76
N ALA A 103 -7.12 16.29 -1.40
CA ALA A 103 -6.04 15.47 -0.83
C ALA A 103 -6.51 14.67 0.38
N ASP A 104 -7.32 15.25 1.26
CA ASP A 104 -7.83 14.57 2.45
C ASP A 104 -8.67 13.33 2.10
N ARG A 105 -9.50 13.44 1.05
CA ARG A 105 -10.31 12.32 0.58
C ARG A 105 -9.44 11.22 -0.03
N VAL A 106 -8.42 11.59 -0.78
CA VAL A 106 -7.46 10.63 -1.35
C VAL A 106 -6.70 9.91 -0.25
N LYS A 107 -6.25 10.63 0.77
CA LYS A 107 -5.59 10.03 1.95
C LYS A 107 -6.52 9.07 2.70
N GLU A 108 -7.77 9.46 2.90
CA GLU A 108 -8.78 8.65 3.58
C GLU A 108 -9.01 7.33 2.84
N MET A 109 -9.25 7.38 1.53
CA MET A 109 -9.44 6.19 0.70
C MET A 109 -8.21 5.26 0.74
N THR A 110 -7.03 5.82 0.54
CA THR A 110 -5.77 5.07 0.58
C THR A 110 -5.59 4.40 1.95
N GLY A 111 -5.88 5.12 3.02
CA GLY A 111 -5.77 4.62 4.40
C GLY A 111 -6.68 3.44 4.69
N VAL A 112 -7.88 3.41 4.14
CA VAL A 112 -8.80 2.28 4.31
C VAL A 112 -8.18 0.99 3.77
N PHE A 113 -7.59 1.05 2.57
CA PHE A 113 -6.94 -0.12 1.99
C PHE A 113 -5.67 -0.53 2.72
N GLN A 114 -4.89 0.44 3.21
CA GLN A 114 -3.64 0.14 3.93
C GLN A 114 -3.86 -0.58 5.25
N LYS A 115 -5.01 -0.37 5.89
CA LYS A 115 -5.36 -1.01 7.16
C LYS A 115 -5.97 -2.38 6.98
N ALA A 116 -6.35 -2.76 5.76
CA ALA A 116 -7.05 -4.01 5.49
C ALA A 116 -6.06 -5.17 5.32
N ASP A 117 -6.30 -6.27 6.02
CA ASP A 117 -5.42 -7.44 6.00
C ASP A 117 -5.43 -8.20 4.67
N ASP A 118 -6.55 -8.13 3.93
CA ASP A 118 -6.73 -8.86 2.67
C ASP A 118 -6.17 -8.13 1.44
N ILE A 119 -5.57 -6.96 1.64
CA ILE A 119 -4.93 -6.20 0.57
C ILE A 119 -3.43 -6.46 0.63
N ASP A 120 -2.89 -7.10 -0.39
CA ASP A 120 -1.48 -7.49 -0.42
C ASP A 120 -0.55 -6.32 -0.74
N PHE A 121 -1.04 -5.36 -1.51
CA PHE A 121 -0.23 -4.24 -1.98
C PHE A 121 -1.11 -3.01 -2.19
N VAL A 122 -0.64 -1.88 -1.69
CA VAL A 122 -1.27 -0.56 -1.87
C VAL A 122 -0.20 0.43 -2.28
N ARG A 123 -0.38 1.10 -3.41
CA ARG A 123 0.55 2.12 -3.85
C ARG A 123 -0.20 3.32 -4.42
N LEU A 124 0.08 4.49 -3.88
CA LEU A 124 -0.43 5.76 -4.38
C LEU A 124 0.68 6.50 -5.11
N LEU A 125 0.44 6.83 -6.37
CA LEU A 125 1.34 7.64 -7.19
C LEU A 125 0.65 8.95 -7.47
N ILE A 126 1.31 10.06 -7.16
CA ILE A 126 0.78 11.40 -7.38
C ILE A 126 1.35 11.97 -8.68
N ALA A 127 0.45 12.47 -9.48
CA ALA A 127 0.80 13.10 -10.76
C ALA A 127 1.29 14.55 -10.56
#